data_9493bfaf32b29f1f56fbf7cafeeb5e6b
#
_entry.id   9493bfaf32b29f1f56fbf7cafeeb5e6b
#
_cell.length_a   1.000
_cell.length_b   1.000
_cell.length_c   1.000
_cell.angle_alpha   90.00
_cell.angle_beta   90.00
_cell.angle_gamma   90.00
#
_symmetry.space_group_name_H-M   'P 1'
#
loop_
_entity.id
_entity.type
_entity.pdbx_description
1 polymer ?
#
loop_
_entity_poly.entity_id
_entity_poly.type
_entity_poly.pdbx_seq_one_letter_code
_entity_poly.pdbx_strand_id
1 'polypeptide(L)'
;MFNKTFKKTNVTAAAVLSCLTTLGAIGTAFAQEQVVNLYSARHYQTDEALYTNFTKTTGIQVNRVDADDAGILARLKAEGTASPADVILLVDAARLTKGDAEGMFLPIKSSLLDAAIPAPLRSKATPEGTTWYGFSTRARVVVYDKLKVKKADVDTYEELADIKNKGLLCTRSGSHPYNLSLFGAVTEHIGEAKAEVWLKGMVDNMARAPKGGDTDQIKAVASGECGIALTNTYYIARLMRSDKPEDKAVMDKIAVVFPNQDSWGTHVNIAGAAVAKNAKNVANAVKFMEYLASPAAQDYFANGNNEYPAVASVKLNNIALSTMSGGPFKSETIPLTAVGNNQAKVQQMLDRVGYK
;
A
#
# COMPACT_ATOMS: atom_id res chain seq x y z
N MET A 1 -81.63 8.76 78.61
CA MET A 1 -81.51 10.22 78.80
C MET A 1 -80.65 10.78 77.66
N PHE A 2 -81.24 11.65 76.91
CA PHE A 2 -80.77 12.74 76.09
C PHE A 2 -79.58 12.44 75.13
N ASN A 3 -79.83 12.33 73.78
CA ASN A 3 -80.06 13.40 72.84
C ASN A 3 -78.86 14.28 72.59
N LYS A 4 -78.22 14.26 71.42
CA LYS A 4 -78.38 15.25 70.37
C LYS A 4 -77.51 14.98 69.14
N THR A 5 -78.16 14.83 68.07
CA THR A 5 -77.86 15.10 66.69
C THR A 5 -77.00 16.37 66.48
N PHE A 6 -76.10 16.37 65.58
CA PHE A 6 -75.92 17.47 64.59
C PHE A 6 -75.28 17.01 63.28
N LYS A 7 -75.98 17.46 62.27
CA LYS A 7 -75.72 17.29 60.83
C LYS A 7 -74.62 18.25 60.29
N LYS A 8 -74.23 17.92 59.13
CA LYS A 8 -73.74 18.79 58.03
C LYS A 8 -72.23 18.78 57.89
N THR A 9 -71.58 18.80 56.71
CA THR A 9 -72.08 19.03 55.34
C THR A 9 -70.92 18.59 54.41
N ASN A 10 -71.24 18.09 53.25
CA ASN A 10 -70.39 17.84 52.11
C ASN A 10 -69.56 19.04 51.71
N VAL A 11 -68.28 18.84 51.37
CA VAL A 11 -67.66 19.52 50.23
C VAL A 11 -66.66 18.53 49.54
N THR A 12 -67.08 18.15 48.38
CA THR A 12 -66.26 17.49 47.33
C THR A 12 -65.14 18.39 46.84
N ALA A 13 -63.94 17.94 46.88
CA ALA A 13 -62.85 18.43 45.97
C ALA A 13 -62.05 17.25 45.49
N ALA A 14 -62.43 16.78 44.32
CA ALA A 14 -61.66 15.83 43.58
C ALA A 14 -60.45 16.57 42.94
N ALA A 15 -59.28 16.39 43.49
CA ALA A 15 -58.06 16.78 42.84
C ALA A 15 -57.54 15.56 42.05
N VAL A 16 -57.82 15.53 40.76
CA VAL A 16 -57.22 14.58 39.80
C VAL A 16 -55.80 15.01 39.57
N LEU A 17 -54.85 14.31 40.21
CA LEU A 17 -53.45 14.46 39.98
C LEU A 17 -53.07 13.60 38.76
N SER A 18 -53.16 14.21 37.56
CA SER A 18 -52.62 13.60 36.32
C SER A 18 -51.10 13.57 36.39
N CYS A 19 -50.52 12.44 36.84
CA CYS A 19 -49.12 12.12 36.60
C CYS A 19 -48.94 11.81 35.11
N LEU A 20 -48.57 12.81 34.30
CA LEU A 20 -47.99 12.59 33.01
C LEU A 20 -46.59 11.94 33.23
N THR A 21 -46.53 10.61 33.14
CA THR A 21 -45.29 9.90 32.96
C THR A 21 -44.83 10.11 31.51
N THR A 22 -44.02 11.12 31.28
CA THR A 22 -43.21 11.24 30.08
C THR A 22 -42.19 10.11 30.16
N LEU A 23 -42.48 8.96 29.53
CA LEU A 23 -41.44 7.99 29.15
C LEU A 23 -40.54 8.70 28.16
N GLY A 24 -39.46 9.31 28.67
CA GLY A 24 -38.32 9.68 27.85
C GLY A 24 -37.78 8.39 27.25
N ALA A 25 -38.02 8.19 25.96
CA ALA A 25 -37.27 7.20 25.20
C ALA A 25 -35.79 7.63 25.26
N ILE A 26 -35.07 7.08 26.24
CA ILE A 26 -33.60 7.10 26.24
C ILE A 26 -33.24 6.21 25.07
N GLY A 27 -33.14 6.81 23.88
CA GLY A 27 -32.48 6.17 22.77
C GLY A 27 -31.06 5.84 23.26
N THR A 28 -30.81 4.57 23.50
CA THR A 28 -29.42 4.08 23.65
C THR A 28 -28.73 4.37 22.33
N ALA A 29 -28.14 5.56 22.22
CA ALA A 29 -27.15 5.81 21.23
C ALA A 29 -26.06 4.76 21.55
N PHE A 30 -26.02 3.68 20.79
CA PHE A 30 -24.87 2.81 20.77
C PHE A 30 -23.69 3.71 20.40
N ALA A 31 -22.90 4.08 21.40
CA ALA A 31 -21.67 4.81 21.17
C ALA A 31 -20.88 3.92 20.19
N GLN A 32 -20.70 4.40 18.97
CA GLN A 32 -19.90 3.70 17.97
C GLN A 32 -18.54 3.43 18.62
N GLU A 33 -18.14 2.18 18.65
CA GLU A 33 -16.86 1.79 19.24
C GLU A 33 -15.77 2.63 18.59
N GLN A 34 -14.97 3.35 19.38
CA GLN A 34 -13.92 4.23 18.90
C GLN A 34 -12.69 3.40 18.55
N VAL A 35 -12.85 2.47 17.60
CA VAL A 35 -11.83 1.51 17.17
C VAL A 35 -11.84 1.36 15.64
N VAL A 36 -10.70 1.05 15.07
CA VAL A 36 -10.52 0.54 13.71
C VAL A 36 -9.62 -0.69 13.75
N ASN A 37 -10.10 -1.81 13.21
CA ASN A 37 -9.35 -3.05 13.12
C ASN A 37 -8.61 -3.08 11.78
N LEU A 38 -7.31 -2.93 11.82
CA LEU A 38 -6.42 -2.84 10.67
C LEU A 38 -5.71 -4.17 10.41
N TYR A 39 -5.94 -4.77 9.23
CA TYR A 39 -5.14 -5.88 8.74
C TYR A 39 -4.09 -5.33 7.79
N SER A 40 -2.81 -5.44 8.16
CA SER A 40 -1.70 -4.75 7.50
C SER A 40 -0.64 -5.71 7.00
N ALA A 41 -0.29 -5.57 5.73
CA ALA A 41 0.91 -6.18 5.16
C ALA A 41 2.14 -5.26 5.24
N ARG A 42 2.01 -4.07 5.81
CA ARG A 42 3.15 -3.18 6.06
C ARG A 42 3.88 -3.65 7.30
N HIS A 43 5.16 -3.88 7.18
CA HIS A 43 6.02 -4.47 8.21
C HIS A 43 7.08 -3.48 8.75
N TYR A 44 6.85 -2.18 8.58
CA TYR A 44 7.79 -1.16 9.06
C TYR A 44 7.48 -0.81 10.51
N GLN A 45 8.47 -0.95 11.40
CA GLN A 45 8.35 -0.47 12.79
C GLN A 45 8.05 1.03 12.87
N THR A 46 8.49 1.77 11.86
CA THR A 46 8.21 3.19 11.73
C THR A 46 6.72 3.48 11.61
N ASP A 47 5.87 2.59 11.05
CA ASP A 47 4.43 2.80 10.90
C ASP A 47 3.68 2.98 12.24
N GLU A 48 4.28 2.63 13.38
CA GLU A 48 3.70 2.87 14.71
C GLU A 48 3.40 4.35 14.97
N ALA A 49 4.27 5.23 14.52
CA ALA A 49 4.04 6.68 14.65
C ALA A 49 2.82 7.14 13.84
N LEU A 50 2.60 6.55 12.66
CA LEU A 50 1.43 6.84 11.82
C LEU A 50 0.12 6.48 12.55
N TYR A 51 0.04 5.29 13.13
CA TYR A 51 -1.14 4.80 13.85
C TYR A 51 -1.36 5.56 15.16
N THR A 52 -0.29 5.82 15.91
CA THR A 52 -0.33 6.62 17.14
C THR A 52 -0.83 8.03 16.88
N ASN A 53 -0.36 8.68 15.81
CA ASN A 53 -0.82 10.01 15.43
C ASN A 53 -2.29 10.04 15.02
N PHE A 54 -2.77 9.01 14.31
CA PHE A 54 -4.20 8.87 14.02
C PHE A 54 -5.02 8.80 15.31
N THR A 55 -4.66 7.89 16.23
CA THR A 55 -5.35 7.76 17.51
C THR A 55 -5.32 9.06 18.30
N LYS A 56 -4.18 9.74 18.37
CA LYS A 56 -4.02 11.01 19.09
C LYS A 56 -4.92 12.12 18.53
N THR A 57 -5.12 12.16 17.21
CA THR A 57 -5.88 13.22 16.56
C THR A 57 -7.38 12.95 16.51
N THR A 58 -7.79 11.69 16.52
CA THR A 58 -9.20 11.30 16.31
C THR A 58 -9.85 10.67 17.54
N GLY A 59 -9.09 10.20 18.51
CA GLY A 59 -9.55 9.36 19.63
C GLY A 59 -9.86 7.92 19.23
N ILE A 60 -9.72 7.54 17.95
CA ILE A 60 -10.00 6.19 17.46
C ILE A 60 -8.79 5.30 17.66
N GLN A 61 -8.93 4.20 18.37
CA GLN A 61 -7.87 3.22 18.58
C GLN A 61 -7.64 2.38 17.33
N VAL A 62 -6.37 2.06 17.03
CA VAL A 62 -6.02 1.15 15.94
C VAL A 62 -5.62 -0.21 16.52
N ASN A 63 -6.45 -1.22 16.27
CA ASN A 63 -6.13 -2.62 16.56
C ASN A 63 -5.51 -3.23 15.32
N ARG A 64 -4.27 -3.72 15.40
CA ARG A 64 -3.53 -4.18 14.23
C ARG A 64 -3.30 -5.68 14.23
N VAL A 65 -3.45 -6.28 13.06
CA VAL A 65 -3.01 -7.65 12.73
C VAL A 65 -2.06 -7.56 11.56
N ASP A 66 -0.83 -8.05 11.73
CA ASP A 66 0.20 -8.04 10.71
C ASP A 66 0.41 -9.43 10.12
N ALA A 67 0.52 -9.49 8.79
CA ALA A 67 0.96 -10.63 8.01
C ALA A 67 1.47 -10.15 6.65
N ASP A 68 2.01 -11.03 5.81
CA ASP A 68 2.27 -10.67 4.43
C ASP A 68 0.96 -10.50 3.63
N ASP A 69 1.04 -9.90 2.43
CA ASP A 69 -0.15 -9.62 1.60
C ASP A 69 -1.00 -10.87 1.32
N ALA A 70 -0.35 -12.02 1.06
CA ALA A 70 -1.04 -13.27 0.79
C ALA A 70 -1.73 -13.81 2.05
N GLY A 71 -1.07 -13.71 3.20
CA GLY A 71 -1.60 -14.09 4.51
C GLY A 71 -2.81 -13.25 4.90
N ILE A 72 -2.78 -11.93 4.68
CA ILE A 72 -3.93 -11.04 4.92
C ILE A 72 -5.13 -11.45 4.07
N LEU A 73 -4.96 -11.65 2.75
CA LEU A 73 -6.06 -12.03 1.87
C LEU A 73 -6.60 -13.44 2.21
N ALA A 74 -5.71 -14.40 2.50
CA ALA A 74 -6.11 -15.74 2.92
C ALA A 74 -6.91 -15.72 4.22
N ARG A 75 -6.48 -14.92 5.20
CA ARG A 75 -7.17 -14.74 6.47
C ARG A 75 -8.56 -14.15 6.29
N LEU A 76 -8.69 -13.05 5.50
CA LEU A 76 -10.00 -12.47 5.19
C LEU A 76 -10.95 -13.48 4.57
N LYS A 77 -10.45 -14.30 3.64
CA LYS A 77 -11.23 -15.35 2.99
C LYS A 77 -11.70 -16.42 3.98
N ALA A 78 -10.83 -16.86 4.88
CA ALA A 78 -11.13 -17.86 5.90
C ALA A 78 -12.12 -17.34 6.94
N GLU A 79 -12.00 -16.09 7.38
CA GLU A 79 -12.90 -15.46 8.35
C GLU A 79 -14.28 -15.10 7.77
N GLY A 80 -14.34 -14.80 6.46
CA GLY A 80 -15.58 -14.47 5.74
C GLY A 80 -16.38 -13.35 6.41
N THR A 81 -17.66 -13.60 6.69
CA THR A 81 -18.56 -12.61 7.34
C THR A 81 -18.26 -12.41 8.83
N ALA A 82 -17.47 -13.29 9.44
CA ALA A 82 -17.05 -13.19 10.84
C ALA A 82 -15.77 -12.34 11.02
N SER A 83 -15.15 -11.90 9.92
CA SER A 83 -13.93 -11.08 10.00
C SER A 83 -14.16 -9.82 10.81
N PRO A 84 -13.30 -9.50 11.78
CA PRO A 84 -13.35 -8.24 12.50
C PRO A 84 -12.68 -7.10 11.75
N ALA A 85 -12.03 -7.36 10.61
CA ALA A 85 -11.26 -6.36 9.88
C ALA A 85 -12.14 -5.21 9.37
N ASP A 86 -11.70 -3.98 9.59
CA ASP A 86 -12.33 -2.76 9.06
C ASP A 86 -11.53 -2.20 7.89
N VAL A 87 -10.20 -2.17 7.99
CA VAL A 87 -9.29 -1.68 6.95
C VAL A 87 -8.27 -2.76 6.59
N ILE A 88 -8.03 -2.90 5.29
CA ILE A 88 -7.03 -3.77 4.70
C ILE A 88 -5.95 -2.89 4.07
N LEU A 89 -4.70 -3.01 4.51
CA LEU A 89 -3.56 -2.24 4.03
C LEU A 89 -2.54 -3.18 3.39
N LEU A 90 -2.40 -3.11 2.07
CA LEU A 90 -1.53 -3.97 1.27
C LEU A 90 -0.40 -3.16 0.62
N VAL A 91 0.71 -3.82 0.31
CA VAL A 91 1.93 -3.15 -0.21
C VAL A 91 2.16 -3.34 -1.69
N ASP A 92 1.16 -3.83 -2.42
CA ASP A 92 1.25 -4.05 -3.87
C ASP A 92 -0.13 -3.89 -4.54
N ALA A 93 -0.18 -3.14 -5.63
CA ALA A 93 -1.40 -2.89 -6.39
C ALA A 93 -2.06 -4.17 -6.92
N ALA A 94 -1.26 -5.17 -7.30
CA ALA A 94 -1.79 -6.42 -7.78
C ALA A 94 -2.50 -7.23 -6.68
N ARG A 95 -2.07 -7.08 -5.43
CA ARG A 95 -2.76 -7.69 -4.28
C ARG A 95 -4.07 -6.97 -3.98
N LEU A 96 -4.10 -5.65 -4.11
CA LEU A 96 -5.34 -4.87 -4.03
C LEU A 96 -6.32 -5.27 -5.15
N THR A 97 -5.84 -5.36 -6.39
CA THR A 97 -6.65 -5.80 -7.53
C THR A 97 -7.20 -7.21 -7.33
N LYS A 98 -6.40 -8.13 -6.78
CA LYS A 98 -6.84 -9.50 -6.47
C LYS A 98 -7.94 -9.49 -5.40
N GLY A 99 -7.74 -8.79 -4.29
CA GLY A 99 -8.75 -8.67 -3.23
C GLY A 99 -10.06 -8.06 -3.73
N ASP A 100 -9.96 -7.06 -4.61
CA ASP A 100 -11.11 -6.42 -5.25
C ASP A 100 -11.86 -7.39 -6.18
N ALA A 101 -11.16 -8.10 -7.05
CA ALA A 101 -11.73 -9.10 -7.94
C ALA A 101 -12.40 -10.27 -7.19
N GLU A 102 -11.90 -10.62 -6.01
CA GLU A 102 -12.51 -11.63 -5.12
C GLU A 102 -13.65 -11.05 -4.24
N GLY A 103 -14.02 -9.77 -4.42
CA GLY A 103 -15.13 -9.12 -3.70
C GLY A 103 -14.86 -8.91 -2.20
N MET A 104 -13.61 -8.79 -1.81
CA MET A 104 -13.20 -8.65 -0.39
C MET A 104 -13.32 -7.22 0.14
N PHE A 105 -13.56 -6.23 -0.74
CA PHE A 105 -13.58 -4.81 -0.38
C PHE A 105 -14.97 -4.21 -0.53
N LEU A 106 -15.28 -3.24 0.30
CA LEU A 106 -16.48 -2.43 0.26
C LEU A 106 -16.21 -1.16 -0.56
N PRO A 107 -16.97 -0.86 -1.61
CA PRO A 107 -16.90 0.44 -2.28
C PRO A 107 -17.28 1.57 -1.31
N ILE A 108 -16.48 2.62 -1.27
CA ILE A 108 -16.74 3.80 -0.44
C ILE A 108 -16.83 5.06 -1.29
N LYS A 109 -17.57 6.05 -0.80
CA LYS A 109 -17.65 7.38 -1.39
C LYS A 109 -16.98 8.36 -0.44
N SER A 110 -15.84 8.91 -0.85
CA SER A 110 -15.14 9.97 -0.13
C SER A 110 -14.66 11.01 -1.13
N SER A 111 -15.30 12.17 -1.12
CA SER A 111 -14.90 13.30 -1.96
C SER A 111 -13.47 13.77 -1.65
N LEU A 112 -13.02 13.61 -0.40
CA LEU A 112 -11.66 13.93 0.01
C LEU A 112 -10.65 13.00 -0.66
N LEU A 113 -10.87 11.67 -0.57
CA LEU A 113 -9.97 10.69 -1.18
C LEU A 113 -9.98 10.79 -2.72
N ASP A 114 -11.16 10.99 -3.30
CA ASP A 114 -11.31 11.14 -4.76
C ASP A 114 -10.60 12.39 -5.30
N ALA A 115 -10.55 13.47 -4.52
CA ALA A 115 -9.83 14.69 -4.87
C ALA A 115 -8.32 14.58 -4.59
N ALA A 116 -7.91 13.89 -3.52
CA ALA A 116 -6.52 13.82 -3.08
C ALA A 116 -5.69 12.80 -3.86
N ILE A 117 -6.26 11.63 -4.17
CA ILE A 117 -5.54 10.51 -4.78
C ILE A 117 -5.80 10.47 -6.30
N PRO A 118 -4.76 10.61 -7.13
CA PRO A 118 -4.89 10.54 -8.59
C PRO A 118 -5.55 9.26 -9.09
N ALA A 119 -6.36 9.36 -10.15
CA ALA A 119 -7.09 8.22 -10.71
C ALA A 119 -6.22 6.99 -11.04
N PRO A 120 -4.97 7.11 -11.56
CA PRO A 120 -4.11 5.95 -11.78
C PRO A 120 -3.70 5.20 -10.50
N LEU A 121 -3.79 5.83 -9.32
CA LEU A 121 -3.38 5.26 -8.04
C LEU A 121 -4.57 4.74 -7.21
N ARG A 122 -5.73 4.50 -7.82
CA ARG A 122 -6.90 3.96 -7.14
C ARG A 122 -7.71 3.04 -8.06
N SER A 123 -8.61 2.23 -7.51
CA SER A 123 -9.52 1.43 -8.32
C SER A 123 -10.44 2.33 -9.15
N LYS A 124 -10.93 1.78 -10.27
CA LYS A 124 -11.90 2.49 -11.10
C LYS A 124 -13.16 2.79 -10.28
N ALA A 125 -13.56 4.05 -10.24
CA ALA A 125 -14.79 4.45 -9.58
C ALA A 125 -16.02 3.85 -10.28
N THR A 126 -16.97 3.38 -9.47
CA THR A 126 -18.29 2.89 -9.90
C THR A 126 -19.39 3.77 -9.29
N PRO A 127 -20.66 3.61 -9.67
CA PRO A 127 -21.77 4.32 -8.99
C PRO A 127 -21.84 4.06 -7.46
N GLU A 128 -21.34 2.90 -7.02
CA GLU A 128 -21.26 2.50 -5.61
C GLU A 128 -20.08 3.16 -4.89
N GLY A 129 -19.01 3.51 -5.60
CA GLY A 129 -17.81 4.14 -5.06
C GLY A 129 -16.51 3.54 -5.59
N THR A 130 -15.44 3.81 -4.88
CA THR A 130 -14.07 3.32 -5.13
C THR A 130 -13.71 2.27 -4.08
N THR A 131 -13.14 1.14 -4.47
CA THR A 131 -12.88 0.01 -3.56
C THR A 131 -11.54 0.10 -2.84
N TRP A 132 -10.50 0.67 -3.48
CA TRP A 132 -9.19 0.86 -2.87
C TRP A 132 -8.50 2.13 -3.37
N TYR A 133 -7.59 2.67 -2.53
CA TYR A 133 -6.78 3.86 -2.80
C TYR A 133 -5.33 3.59 -2.46
N GLY A 134 -4.39 4.12 -3.26
CA GLY A 134 -2.96 4.14 -2.98
C GLY A 134 -2.58 5.35 -2.15
N PHE A 135 -1.73 5.16 -1.15
CA PHE A 135 -1.33 6.23 -0.21
C PHE A 135 0.15 6.57 -0.27
N SER A 136 0.97 5.66 -0.76
CA SER A 136 2.37 5.93 -1.07
C SER A 136 2.78 5.20 -2.33
N THR A 137 3.84 5.69 -3.00
CA THR A 137 4.37 5.06 -4.20
C THR A 137 5.87 4.77 -4.08
N ARG A 138 6.36 3.82 -4.87
CA ARG A 138 7.78 3.51 -5.03
C ARG A 138 8.05 3.12 -6.48
N ALA A 139 9.21 3.51 -6.98
CA ALA A 139 9.68 3.09 -8.29
C ALA A 139 10.53 1.82 -8.16
N ARG A 140 10.44 0.95 -9.16
CA ARG A 140 11.30 -0.21 -9.34
C ARG A 140 12.47 0.20 -10.21
N VAL A 141 13.65 0.33 -9.65
CA VAL A 141 14.84 0.91 -10.31
C VAL A 141 15.92 -0.13 -10.50
N VAL A 142 16.88 0.20 -11.36
CA VAL A 142 18.10 -0.60 -11.54
C VAL A 142 19.24 0.02 -10.74
N VAL A 143 19.93 -0.79 -9.95
CA VAL A 143 21.19 -0.49 -9.30
C VAL A 143 22.30 -1.17 -10.05
N TYR A 144 23.41 -0.48 -10.32
CA TYR A 144 24.54 -1.06 -11.03
C TYR A 144 25.89 -0.63 -10.42
N ASP A 145 26.89 -1.47 -10.58
CA ASP A 145 28.30 -1.17 -10.26
C ASP A 145 28.84 -0.17 -11.29
N LYS A 146 29.05 1.08 -10.89
CA LYS A 146 29.47 2.17 -11.78
C LYS A 146 30.87 2.01 -12.37
N LEU A 147 31.68 1.05 -11.88
CA LEU A 147 32.99 0.72 -12.43
C LEU A 147 32.93 -0.40 -13.47
N LYS A 148 31.92 -1.25 -13.44
CA LYS A 148 31.78 -2.43 -14.30
C LYS A 148 30.74 -2.28 -15.41
N VAL A 149 29.69 -1.47 -15.17
CA VAL A 149 28.53 -1.36 -16.04
C VAL A 149 28.35 0.09 -16.47
N LYS A 150 28.07 0.35 -17.72
CA LYS A 150 27.72 1.68 -18.22
C LYS A 150 26.22 1.92 -18.03
N LYS A 151 25.82 3.16 -17.69
CA LYS A 151 24.41 3.53 -17.58
C LYS A 151 23.61 3.13 -18.82
N ALA A 152 24.13 3.39 -20.01
CA ALA A 152 23.51 3.08 -21.30
C ALA A 152 23.34 1.57 -21.57
N ASP A 153 23.85 0.69 -20.72
CA ASP A 153 23.65 -0.76 -20.82
C ASP A 153 22.49 -1.27 -19.95
N VAL A 154 21.88 -0.37 -19.16
CA VAL A 154 20.85 -0.68 -18.16
C VAL A 154 19.80 0.44 -18.01
N ASP A 155 19.68 1.35 -18.97
CA ASP A 155 18.74 2.47 -18.84
C ASP A 155 17.31 2.15 -19.32
N THR A 156 17.08 0.91 -19.77
CA THR A 156 15.73 0.33 -19.95
C THR A 156 15.62 -1.03 -19.25
N TYR A 157 14.40 -1.47 -18.94
CA TYR A 157 14.19 -2.83 -18.42
C TYR A 157 14.49 -3.88 -19.47
N GLU A 158 14.25 -3.56 -20.75
CA GLU A 158 14.47 -4.45 -21.86
C GLU A 158 15.97 -4.84 -21.98
N GLU A 159 16.87 -3.92 -21.69
CA GLU A 159 18.33 -4.15 -21.73
C GLU A 159 18.84 -5.12 -20.66
N LEU A 160 18.07 -5.36 -19.60
CA LEU A 160 18.45 -6.38 -18.60
C LEU A 160 18.57 -7.79 -19.20
N ALA A 161 17.91 -8.04 -20.34
CA ALA A 161 17.98 -9.29 -21.10
C ALA A 161 19.07 -9.31 -22.17
N ASP A 162 19.75 -8.19 -22.43
CA ASP A 162 20.84 -8.13 -23.43
C ASP A 162 22.01 -9.01 -23.02
N ILE A 163 22.58 -9.71 -24.00
CA ILE A 163 23.74 -10.61 -23.80
C ILE A 163 24.98 -9.90 -23.24
N LYS A 164 25.09 -8.57 -23.44
CA LYS A 164 26.16 -7.75 -22.86
C LYS A 164 26.17 -7.77 -21.33
N ASN A 165 25.00 -8.07 -20.71
CA ASN A 165 24.81 -8.14 -19.28
C ASN A 165 24.93 -9.57 -18.71
N LYS A 166 25.46 -10.53 -19.51
CA LYS A 166 25.60 -11.93 -19.09
C LYS A 166 26.44 -12.09 -17.83
N GLY A 167 25.89 -12.81 -16.85
CA GLY A 167 26.55 -13.08 -15.58
C GLY A 167 26.62 -11.87 -14.63
N LEU A 168 25.86 -10.80 -14.90
CA LEU A 168 25.89 -9.59 -14.08
C LEU A 168 24.62 -9.38 -13.26
N LEU A 169 23.47 -9.96 -13.64
CA LEU A 169 22.19 -9.68 -13.04
C LEU A 169 21.96 -10.46 -11.75
N CYS A 170 21.55 -9.74 -10.71
CA CYS A 170 21.01 -10.32 -9.48
C CYS A 170 19.59 -9.82 -9.19
N THR A 171 18.73 -10.74 -8.77
CA THR A 171 17.36 -10.42 -8.38
C THR A 171 16.94 -11.22 -7.15
N ARG A 172 15.88 -10.78 -6.52
CA ARG A 172 15.10 -11.61 -5.62
C ARG A 172 14.24 -12.60 -6.42
N SER A 173 13.53 -13.54 -5.74
CA SER A 173 12.63 -14.49 -6.40
C SER A 173 11.74 -13.84 -7.45
N GLY A 174 11.58 -14.50 -8.61
CA GLY A 174 10.69 -14.07 -9.68
C GLY A 174 9.22 -14.01 -9.22
N SER A 175 8.80 -14.94 -8.37
CA SER A 175 7.44 -15.00 -7.80
C SER A 175 7.17 -13.98 -6.68
N HIS A 176 8.19 -13.21 -6.29
CA HIS A 176 7.96 -12.14 -5.30
C HIS A 176 7.06 -11.04 -5.89
N PRO A 177 6.08 -10.50 -5.12
CA PRO A 177 5.13 -9.49 -5.61
C PRO A 177 5.77 -8.34 -6.39
N TYR A 178 6.92 -7.80 -5.95
CA TYR A 178 7.59 -6.68 -6.64
C TYR A 178 8.09 -7.05 -8.04
N ASN A 179 8.57 -8.27 -8.23
CA ASN A 179 8.99 -8.75 -9.53
C ASN A 179 7.79 -9.13 -10.39
N LEU A 180 6.79 -9.82 -9.83
CA LEU A 180 5.55 -10.11 -10.55
C LEU A 180 4.88 -8.85 -11.09
N SER A 181 4.86 -7.78 -10.29
CA SER A 181 4.28 -6.50 -10.70
C SER A 181 5.11 -5.83 -11.81
N LEU A 182 6.44 -5.75 -11.68
CA LEU A 182 7.29 -5.23 -12.76
C LEU A 182 7.13 -6.06 -14.03
N PHE A 183 7.17 -7.38 -13.92
CA PHE A 183 7.08 -8.27 -15.09
C PHE A 183 5.70 -8.18 -15.74
N GLY A 184 4.64 -7.99 -14.93
CA GLY A 184 3.30 -7.69 -15.40
C GLY A 184 3.22 -6.38 -16.18
N ALA A 185 3.91 -5.34 -15.71
CA ALA A 185 4.01 -4.06 -16.39
C ALA A 185 4.77 -4.17 -17.71
N VAL A 186 5.94 -4.82 -17.71
CA VAL A 186 6.70 -5.08 -18.94
C VAL A 186 5.86 -5.87 -19.94
N THR A 187 5.12 -6.90 -19.47
CA THR A 187 4.23 -7.70 -20.33
C THR A 187 3.15 -6.83 -21.01
N GLU A 188 2.60 -5.84 -20.28
CA GLU A 188 1.62 -4.92 -20.83
C GLU A 188 2.22 -4.02 -21.91
N HIS A 189 3.45 -3.57 -21.73
CA HIS A 189 4.13 -2.68 -22.68
C HIS A 189 4.61 -3.37 -23.95
N ILE A 190 5.19 -4.59 -23.84
CA ILE A 190 5.86 -5.25 -24.98
C ILE A 190 5.11 -6.48 -25.50
N GLY A 191 4.06 -6.91 -24.81
CA GLY A 191 3.26 -8.11 -25.14
C GLY A 191 3.87 -9.40 -24.61
N GLU A 192 3.03 -10.43 -24.38
CA GLU A 192 3.38 -11.70 -23.73
C GLU A 192 4.58 -12.42 -24.37
N ALA A 193 4.53 -12.60 -25.70
CA ALA A 193 5.58 -13.34 -26.39
C ALA A 193 6.98 -12.71 -26.24
N LYS A 194 7.06 -11.37 -26.32
CA LYS A 194 8.34 -10.66 -26.13
C LYS A 194 8.74 -10.63 -24.65
N ALA A 195 7.77 -10.53 -23.74
CA ALA A 195 8.04 -10.58 -22.30
C ALA A 195 8.62 -11.94 -21.88
N GLU A 196 8.15 -13.04 -22.44
CA GLU A 196 8.71 -14.38 -22.17
C GLU A 196 10.16 -14.51 -22.67
N VAL A 197 10.46 -14.01 -23.88
CA VAL A 197 11.83 -13.95 -24.40
C VAL A 197 12.72 -13.07 -23.52
N TRP A 198 12.22 -11.92 -23.09
CA TRP A 198 12.92 -11.03 -22.17
C TRP A 198 13.21 -11.69 -20.82
N LEU A 199 12.21 -12.36 -20.21
CA LEU A 199 12.41 -13.11 -18.95
C LEU A 199 13.47 -14.22 -19.12
N LYS A 200 13.48 -14.92 -20.25
CA LYS A 200 14.51 -15.92 -20.55
C LYS A 200 15.89 -15.28 -20.63
N GLY A 201 16.03 -14.14 -21.31
CA GLY A 201 17.29 -13.39 -21.37
C GLY A 201 17.76 -12.92 -20.00
N MET A 202 16.84 -12.46 -19.13
CA MET A 202 17.17 -12.14 -17.74
C MET A 202 17.72 -13.36 -16.99
N VAL A 203 17.11 -14.54 -17.14
CA VAL A 203 17.61 -15.78 -16.52
C VAL A 203 19.02 -16.11 -17.01
N ASP A 204 19.26 -15.99 -18.32
CA ASP A 204 20.57 -16.28 -18.94
C ASP A 204 21.64 -15.29 -18.49
N ASN A 205 21.24 -14.07 -18.06
CA ASN A 205 22.13 -13.02 -17.59
C ASN A 205 22.39 -13.05 -16.06
N MET A 206 21.75 -13.96 -15.32
CA MET A 206 21.93 -14.02 -13.88
C MET A 206 23.36 -14.40 -13.49
N ALA A 207 23.94 -13.64 -12.55
CA ALA A 207 25.20 -13.96 -11.88
C ALA A 207 25.05 -15.16 -10.94
N ARG A 208 23.87 -15.34 -10.39
CA ARG A 208 23.51 -16.41 -9.46
C ARG A 208 21.99 -16.63 -9.43
N ALA A 209 21.57 -17.76 -8.88
CA ALA A 209 20.15 -18.00 -8.62
C ALA A 209 19.55 -16.87 -7.76
N PRO A 210 18.26 -16.50 -7.97
CA PRO A 210 17.56 -15.52 -7.17
C PRO A 210 17.56 -15.89 -5.67
N LYS A 211 17.90 -14.93 -4.81
CA LYS A 211 17.93 -15.11 -3.35
C LYS A 211 17.88 -13.77 -2.62
N GLY A 212 17.39 -13.76 -1.38
CA GLY A 212 17.38 -12.60 -0.51
C GLY A 212 16.40 -11.50 -0.92
N GLY A 213 16.47 -10.37 -0.23
CA GLY A 213 15.64 -9.19 -0.47
C GLY A 213 16.38 -8.10 -1.27
N ASP A 214 15.71 -6.96 -1.50
CA ASP A 214 16.27 -5.85 -2.29
C ASP A 214 17.57 -5.28 -1.67
N THR A 215 17.65 -5.20 -0.33
CA THR A 215 18.89 -4.77 0.35
C THR A 215 20.06 -5.73 0.06
N ASP A 216 19.78 -7.03 -0.01
CA ASP A 216 20.82 -8.03 -0.31
C ASP A 216 21.30 -7.88 -1.77
N GLN A 217 20.38 -7.54 -2.70
CA GLN A 217 20.75 -7.26 -4.09
C GLN A 217 21.66 -6.04 -4.19
N ILE A 218 21.33 -4.94 -3.49
CA ILE A 218 22.15 -3.72 -3.48
C ILE A 218 23.56 -4.02 -2.94
N LYS A 219 23.64 -4.77 -1.83
CA LYS A 219 24.92 -5.17 -1.23
C LYS A 219 25.72 -6.13 -2.13
N ALA A 220 25.05 -7.02 -2.86
CA ALA A 220 25.69 -7.92 -3.82
C ALA A 220 26.32 -7.15 -4.99
N VAL A 221 25.70 -6.07 -5.48
CA VAL A 221 26.31 -5.18 -6.46
C VAL A 221 27.53 -4.48 -5.87
N ALA A 222 27.41 -3.89 -4.67
CA ALA A 222 28.51 -3.19 -4.03
C ALA A 222 29.71 -4.09 -3.66
N SER A 223 29.47 -5.36 -3.39
CA SER A 223 30.54 -6.34 -3.13
C SER A 223 31.19 -6.90 -4.40
N GLY A 224 30.59 -6.66 -5.56
CA GLY A 224 31.04 -7.18 -6.86
C GLY A 224 30.61 -8.62 -7.15
N GLU A 225 29.73 -9.23 -6.32
CA GLU A 225 29.06 -10.52 -6.61
C GLU A 225 28.19 -10.38 -7.86
N CYS A 226 27.55 -9.21 -8.04
CA CYS A 226 26.74 -8.86 -9.19
C CYS A 226 27.21 -7.53 -9.79
N GLY A 227 26.86 -7.28 -11.04
CA GLY A 227 27.06 -5.98 -11.68
C GLY A 227 25.80 -5.13 -11.70
N ILE A 228 24.62 -5.78 -11.65
CA ILE A 228 23.31 -5.18 -11.87
C ILE A 228 22.29 -5.81 -10.92
N ALA A 229 21.36 -5.00 -10.38
CA ALA A 229 20.25 -5.52 -9.61
C ALA A 229 18.97 -4.67 -9.76
N LEU A 230 17.83 -5.32 -9.57
CA LEU A 230 16.52 -4.67 -9.44
C LEU A 230 16.19 -4.42 -7.96
N THR A 231 15.74 -3.19 -7.63
CA THR A 231 15.36 -2.82 -6.27
C THR A 231 14.29 -1.73 -6.25
N ASN A 232 13.59 -1.59 -5.12
CA ASN A 232 12.70 -0.46 -4.91
C ASN A 232 13.45 0.75 -4.34
N THR A 233 13.03 1.95 -4.70
CA THR A 233 13.67 3.23 -4.35
C THR A 233 13.87 3.42 -2.85
N TYR A 234 12.93 3.02 -2.00
CA TYR A 234 13.01 3.25 -0.55
C TYR A 234 14.15 2.48 0.13
N TYR A 235 14.61 1.35 -0.43
CA TYR A 235 15.79 0.65 0.08
C TYR A 235 17.07 1.47 -0.14
N ILE A 236 17.19 2.07 -1.33
CA ILE A 236 18.33 2.93 -1.66
C ILE A 236 18.28 4.20 -0.83
N ALA A 237 17.11 4.86 -0.74
CA ALA A 237 16.94 6.06 0.07
C ALA A 237 17.30 5.82 1.54
N ARG A 238 17.00 4.63 2.09
CA ARG A 238 17.42 4.25 3.44
C ARG A 238 18.95 4.21 3.58
N LEU A 239 19.65 3.64 2.61
CA LEU A 239 21.13 3.60 2.61
C LEU A 239 21.71 5.01 2.44
N MET A 240 21.15 5.82 1.55
CA MET A 240 21.58 7.22 1.35
C MET A 240 21.45 8.07 2.62
N ARG A 241 20.45 7.79 3.46
CA ARG A 241 20.18 8.51 4.72
C ARG A 241 20.87 7.90 5.95
N SER A 242 21.57 6.80 5.77
CA SER A 242 22.25 6.10 6.85
C SER A 242 23.58 6.79 7.21
N ASP A 243 23.83 6.93 8.51
CA ASP A 243 25.12 7.42 9.00
C ASP A 243 26.17 6.33 9.17
N LYS A 244 25.79 5.06 8.95
CA LYS A 244 26.68 3.92 9.09
C LYS A 244 27.76 3.90 8.01
N PRO A 245 29.05 3.74 8.38
CA PRO A 245 30.14 3.69 7.40
C PRO A 245 29.96 2.61 6.34
N GLU A 246 29.44 1.43 6.72
CA GLU A 246 29.18 0.32 5.80
C GLU A 246 28.13 0.66 4.73
N ASP A 247 27.09 1.42 5.07
CA ASP A 247 26.06 1.84 4.12
C ASP A 247 26.60 2.90 3.16
N LYS A 248 27.42 3.85 3.67
CA LYS A 248 28.14 4.84 2.84
C LYS A 248 29.06 4.15 1.84
N ALA A 249 29.83 3.16 2.28
CA ALA A 249 30.71 2.39 1.42
C ALA A 249 29.95 1.62 0.31
N VAL A 250 28.72 1.18 0.57
CA VAL A 250 27.83 0.61 -0.45
C VAL A 250 27.46 1.67 -1.47
N MET A 251 26.99 2.84 -1.03
CA MET A 251 26.56 3.95 -1.92
C MET A 251 27.71 4.49 -2.79
N ASP A 252 28.96 4.46 -2.30
CA ASP A 252 30.13 4.90 -3.06
C ASP A 252 30.41 4.04 -4.29
N LYS A 253 29.97 2.78 -4.33
CA LYS A 253 30.24 1.83 -5.41
C LYS A 253 29.15 1.73 -6.44
N ILE A 254 27.91 2.07 -6.07
CA ILE A 254 26.75 1.87 -6.92
C ILE A 254 26.25 3.17 -7.55
N ALA A 255 25.52 3.02 -8.64
CA ALA A 255 24.68 4.09 -9.18
C ALA A 255 23.28 3.55 -9.44
N VAL A 256 22.32 4.47 -9.63
CA VAL A 256 20.89 4.17 -9.78
C VAL A 256 20.42 4.68 -11.13
N VAL A 257 19.62 3.86 -11.80
CA VAL A 257 18.89 4.25 -13.02
C VAL A 257 17.40 4.09 -12.78
N PHE A 258 16.64 5.09 -13.17
CA PHE A 258 15.20 5.02 -13.39
C PHE A 258 14.99 4.60 -14.84
N PRO A 259 14.61 3.34 -15.13
CA PRO A 259 14.60 2.85 -16.50
C PRO A 259 13.51 3.49 -17.37
N ASN A 260 13.67 3.37 -18.68
CA ASN A 260 12.68 3.73 -19.70
C ASN A 260 12.28 5.23 -19.73
N GLN A 261 13.17 6.14 -19.32
CA GLN A 261 12.84 7.57 -19.28
C GLN A 261 12.54 8.15 -20.67
N ASP A 262 13.20 7.64 -21.71
CA ASP A 262 13.00 8.03 -23.11
C ASP A 262 11.89 7.23 -23.82
N SER A 263 11.27 6.26 -23.12
CA SER A 263 10.18 5.44 -23.65
C SER A 263 8.93 5.48 -22.75
N TRP A 264 8.47 4.39 -22.21
CA TRP A 264 7.21 4.31 -21.46
C TRP A 264 7.29 4.73 -19.98
N GLY A 265 8.48 4.94 -19.45
CA GLY A 265 8.69 5.41 -18.09
C GLY A 265 9.01 4.29 -17.10
N THR A 266 9.42 4.67 -15.89
CA THR A 266 9.76 3.72 -14.83
C THR A 266 8.52 3.11 -14.20
N HIS A 267 8.52 1.81 -13.96
CA HIS A 267 7.45 1.12 -13.21
C HIS A 267 7.31 1.69 -11.80
N VAL A 268 6.10 2.08 -11.45
CA VAL A 268 5.71 2.60 -10.14
C VAL A 268 4.62 1.71 -9.55
N ASN A 269 4.76 1.35 -8.28
CA ASN A 269 3.77 0.59 -7.54
C ASN A 269 3.38 1.31 -6.24
N ILE A 270 2.35 0.84 -5.55
CA ILE A 270 1.74 1.52 -4.39
C ILE A 270 1.73 0.65 -3.14
N ALA A 271 1.67 1.31 -1.98
CA ALA A 271 0.99 0.77 -0.82
C ALA A 271 -0.39 1.42 -0.73
N GLY A 272 -1.43 0.61 -0.59
CA GLY A 272 -2.80 1.11 -0.64
C GLY A 272 -3.70 0.40 0.36
N ALA A 273 -4.87 1.00 0.62
CA ALA A 273 -5.84 0.47 1.55
C ALA A 273 -7.25 0.41 0.96
N ALA A 274 -8.05 -0.47 1.54
CA ALA A 274 -9.45 -0.70 1.24
C ALA A 274 -10.25 -0.86 2.53
N VAL A 275 -11.53 -0.56 2.50
CA VAL A 275 -12.45 -0.96 3.56
C VAL A 275 -12.83 -2.42 3.35
N ALA A 276 -12.75 -3.25 4.39
CA ALA A 276 -13.12 -4.66 4.30
C ALA A 276 -14.62 -4.81 3.98
N LYS A 277 -14.97 -5.82 3.17
CA LYS A 277 -16.36 -6.06 2.73
C LYS A 277 -17.36 -6.13 3.90
N ASN A 278 -16.95 -6.73 5.01
CA ASN A 278 -17.78 -6.99 6.17
C ASN A 278 -17.40 -6.08 7.38
N ALA A 279 -16.74 -4.95 7.11
CA ALA A 279 -16.33 -4.00 8.15
C ALA A 279 -17.50 -3.57 9.04
N LYS A 280 -17.29 -3.59 10.33
CA LYS A 280 -18.29 -3.16 11.33
C LYS A 280 -18.17 -1.68 11.65
N ASN A 281 -16.96 -1.11 11.54
CA ASN A 281 -16.65 0.27 11.86
C ASN A 281 -16.35 1.09 10.59
N VAL A 282 -17.23 1.01 9.58
CA VAL A 282 -17.01 1.63 8.25
C VAL A 282 -16.66 3.12 8.35
N ALA A 283 -17.38 3.89 9.20
CA ALA A 283 -17.11 5.31 9.36
C ALA A 283 -15.70 5.59 9.91
N ASN A 284 -15.21 4.79 10.86
CA ASN A 284 -13.85 4.88 11.39
C ASN A 284 -12.81 4.43 10.35
N ALA A 285 -13.13 3.40 9.56
CA ALA A 285 -12.30 2.93 8.45
C ALA A 285 -12.09 4.03 7.40
N VAL A 286 -13.17 4.71 6.99
CA VAL A 286 -13.09 5.84 6.05
C VAL A 286 -12.26 6.98 6.63
N LYS A 287 -12.49 7.36 7.91
CA LYS A 287 -11.67 8.39 8.59
C LYS A 287 -10.17 8.01 8.63
N PHE A 288 -9.87 6.73 8.85
CA PHE A 288 -8.49 6.26 8.83
C PHE A 288 -7.87 6.39 7.42
N MET A 289 -8.59 6.00 6.38
CA MET A 289 -8.13 6.17 5.00
C MET A 289 -7.96 7.65 4.62
N GLU A 290 -8.88 8.51 5.02
CA GLU A 290 -8.77 9.97 4.82
C GLU A 290 -7.57 10.56 5.57
N TYR A 291 -7.28 10.07 6.78
CA TYR A 291 -6.07 10.44 7.50
C TYR A 291 -4.81 10.02 6.75
N LEU A 292 -4.77 8.83 6.12
CA LEU A 292 -3.61 8.41 5.31
C LEU A 292 -3.34 9.35 4.13
N ALA A 293 -4.35 10.04 3.62
CA ALA A 293 -4.22 11.07 2.59
C ALA A 293 -3.88 12.47 3.15
N SER A 294 -3.83 12.66 4.46
CA SER A 294 -3.52 13.94 5.06
C SER A 294 -2.05 14.35 4.85
N PRO A 295 -1.74 15.66 4.84
CA PRO A 295 -0.35 16.12 4.72
C PRO A 295 0.59 15.49 5.74
N ALA A 296 0.15 15.31 6.99
CA ALA A 296 0.95 14.72 8.06
C ALA A 296 1.30 13.24 7.78
N ALA A 297 0.32 12.45 7.34
CA ALA A 297 0.55 11.05 6.98
C ALA A 297 1.42 10.92 5.72
N GLN A 298 1.22 11.78 4.74
CA GLN A 298 1.99 11.80 3.50
C GLN A 298 3.45 12.22 3.73
N ASP A 299 3.69 13.22 4.59
CA ASP A 299 5.04 13.58 5.03
C ASP A 299 5.73 12.40 5.76
N TYR A 300 4.95 11.69 6.56
CA TYR A 300 5.44 10.49 7.24
C TYR A 300 5.86 9.39 6.26
N PHE A 301 5.05 9.08 5.22
CA PHE A 301 5.46 8.14 4.18
C PHE A 301 6.76 8.55 3.50
N ALA A 302 6.92 9.85 3.22
CA ALA A 302 8.13 10.37 2.60
C ALA A 302 9.35 10.29 3.52
N ASN A 303 9.23 10.77 4.75
CA ASN A 303 10.38 10.97 5.65
C ASN A 303 10.61 9.79 6.61
N GLY A 304 9.57 9.09 7.02
CA GLY A 304 9.65 7.89 7.87
C GLY A 304 10.01 6.63 7.06
N ASN A 305 9.36 6.43 5.93
CA ASN A 305 9.46 5.19 5.15
C ASN A 305 10.25 5.33 3.84
N ASN A 306 10.62 6.54 3.44
CA ASN A 306 11.28 6.84 2.17
C ASN A 306 10.43 6.41 0.95
N GLU A 307 9.11 6.56 1.02
CA GLU A 307 8.18 6.33 -0.08
C GLU A 307 7.71 7.67 -0.64
N TYR A 308 7.45 7.74 -1.96
CA TYR A 308 6.92 8.97 -2.54
C TYR A 308 5.46 9.16 -2.09
N PRO A 309 5.04 10.39 -1.75
CA PRO A 309 3.64 10.70 -1.48
C PRO A 309 2.76 10.37 -2.68
N ALA A 310 1.57 9.81 -2.42
CA ALA A 310 0.55 9.61 -3.47
C ALA A 310 -0.28 10.86 -3.72
N VAL A 311 -0.38 11.76 -2.73
CA VAL A 311 -1.13 13.02 -2.82
C VAL A 311 -0.29 14.07 -3.52
N ALA A 312 -0.70 14.46 -4.73
CA ALA A 312 0.07 15.34 -5.61
C ALA A 312 0.36 16.75 -5.02
N SER A 313 -0.49 17.24 -4.11
CA SER A 313 -0.31 18.54 -3.46
C SER A 313 0.74 18.54 -2.35
N VAL A 314 1.21 17.37 -1.91
CA VAL A 314 2.20 17.25 -0.84
C VAL A 314 3.61 17.40 -1.42
N LYS A 315 4.34 18.37 -0.90
CA LYS A 315 5.72 18.62 -1.31
C LYS A 315 6.64 17.52 -0.75
N LEU A 316 7.43 16.91 -1.63
CA LEU A 316 8.45 15.96 -1.23
C LEU A 316 9.64 16.69 -0.57
N ASN A 317 9.85 16.44 0.73
CA ASN A 317 10.95 17.03 1.51
C ASN A 317 12.12 16.05 1.75
N ASN A 318 12.01 14.80 1.27
CA ASN A 318 13.07 13.79 1.40
C ASN A 318 14.15 14.00 0.33
N ILE A 319 15.33 14.49 0.74
CA ILE A 319 16.44 14.76 -0.18
C ILE A 319 16.90 13.49 -0.91
N ALA A 320 16.95 12.33 -0.23
CA ALA A 320 17.37 11.09 -0.87
C ALA A 320 16.43 10.71 -2.02
N LEU A 321 15.11 10.82 -1.84
CA LEU A 321 14.14 10.55 -2.91
C LEU A 321 14.19 11.60 -4.02
N SER A 322 14.36 12.89 -3.68
CA SER A 322 14.35 13.97 -4.68
C SER A 322 15.62 14.02 -5.53
N THR A 323 16.75 13.54 -5.02
CA THR A 323 18.05 13.58 -5.71
C THR A 323 18.40 12.26 -6.39
N MET A 324 17.82 11.14 -5.97
CA MET A 324 18.14 9.79 -6.49
C MET A 324 17.98 9.69 -8.02
N SER A 325 16.96 10.32 -8.58
CA SER A 325 16.69 10.35 -10.02
C SER A 325 17.40 11.49 -10.78
N GLY A 326 18.06 12.39 -10.06
CA GLY A 326 18.62 13.60 -10.65
C GLY A 326 17.57 14.69 -10.99
N GLY A 327 16.32 14.51 -10.52
CA GLY A 327 15.18 15.40 -10.78
C GLY A 327 13.86 14.61 -10.91
N PRO A 328 12.78 15.24 -11.38
CA PRO A 328 11.55 14.53 -11.68
C PRO A 328 11.78 13.42 -12.69
N PHE A 329 11.20 12.25 -12.48
CA PHE A 329 11.28 11.11 -13.41
C PHE A 329 9.91 10.83 -14.03
N LYS A 330 9.94 10.27 -15.24
CA LYS A 330 8.75 9.79 -15.93
C LYS A 330 8.37 8.43 -15.36
N SER A 331 7.18 8.32 -14.79
CA SER A 331 6.56 7.04 -14.43
C SER A 331 5.73 6.52 -15.60
N GLU A 332 5.56 5.19 -15.66
CA GLU A 332 4.63 4.57 -16.59
C GLU A 332 3.18 5.02 -16.34
N THR A 333 2.33 4.88 -17.35
CA THR A 333 0.94 5.34 -17.30
C THR A 333 -0.09 4.22 -17.39
N ILE A 334 0.34 2.95 -17.43
CA ILE A 334 -0.60 1.82 -17.44
C ILE A 334 -1.39 1.79 -16.13
N PRO A 335 -2.68 1.41 -16.18
CA PRO A 335 -3.45 1.24 -14.97
C PRO A 335 -2.84 0.13 -14.08
N LEU A 336 -2.70 0.38 -12.79
CA LEU A 336 -2.18 -0.60 -11.85
C LEU A 336 -3.01 -1.89 -11.77
N THR A 337 -4.30 -1.82 -12.12
CA THR A 337 -5.17 -3.00 -12.28
C THR A 337 -4.72 -3.92 -13.40
N ALA A 338 -4.17 -3.38 -14.51
CA ALA A 338 -3.62 -4.19 -15.59
C ALA A 338 -2.41 -5.02 -15.14
N VAL A 339 -1.55 -4.43 -14.31
CA VAL A 339 -0.42 -5.13 -13.66
C VAL A 339 -0.92 -6.32 -12.83
N GLY A 340 -1.99 -6.12 -12.06
CA GLY A 340 -2.61 -7.17 -11.24
C GLY A 340 -3.17 -8.31 -12.08
N ASN A 341 -3.83 -8.00 -13.18
CA ASN A 341 -4.44 -8.98 -14.08
C ASN A 341 -3.40 -9.88 -14.78
N ASN A 342 -2.18 -9.40 -14.95
CA ASN A 342 -1.12 -10.16 -15.60
C ASN A 342 -0.38 -11.13 -14.66
N GLN A 343 -0.59 -11.11 -13.34
CA GLN A 343 0.21 -11.90 -12.40
C GLN A 343 0.20 -13.41 -12.67
N ALA A 344 -0.97 -13.99 -12.93
CA ALA A 344 -1.06 -15.43 -13.21
C ALA A 344 -0.32 -15.81 -14.51
N LYS A 345 -0.43 -14.98 -15.54
CA LYS A 345 0.26 -15.13 -16.82
C LYS A 345 1.78 -15.01 -16.63
N VAL A 346 2.23 -14.00 -15.87
CA VAL A 346 3.64 -13.82 -15.54
C VAL A 346 4.19 -15.04 -14.81
N GLN A 347 3.48 -15.56 -13.80
CA GLN A 347 3.92 -16.77 -13.09
C GLN A 347 4.10 -17.95 -14.03
N GLN A 348 3.18 -18.16 -14.96
CA GLN A 348 3.32 -19.23 -15.96
C GLN A 348 4.54 -19.03 -16.87
N MET A 349 4.83 -17.79 -17.28
CA MET A 349 6.05 -17.49 -18.05
C MET A 349 7.31 -17.76 -17.23
N LEU A 350 7.35 -17.35 -15.96
CA LEU A 350 8.47 -17.62 -15.05
C LEU A 350 8.75 -19.12 -14.92
N ASP A 351 7.70 -19.92 -14.77
CA ASP A 351 7.81 -21.39 -14.67
C ASP A 351 8.39 -21.98 -15.96
N ARG A 352 7.95 -21.51 -17.15
CA ARG A 352 8.46 -21.98 -18.45
C ARG A 352 9.93 -21.62 -18.69
N VAL A 353 10.36 -20.43 -18.28
CA VAL A 353 11.75 -19.97 -18.48
C VAL A 353 12.69 -20.39 -17.34
N GLY A 354 12.18 -21.00 -16.27
CA GLY A 354 12.97 -21.45 -15.13
C GLY A 354 13.43 -20.31 -14.21
N TYR A 355 12.73 -19.19 -14.18
CA TYR A 355 13.03 -18.09 -13.27
C TYR A 355 12.43 -18.40 -11.88
N LYS A 356 13.26 -18.68 -10.90
CA LYS A 356 12.86 -19.06 -9.53
C LYS A 356 12.63 -17.90 -8.58
#